data_68a65e71491d1ba91b17af25780da8ca
#
_entry.id   68a65e71491d1ba91b17af25780da8ca
#
_cell.length_a   1.000
_cell.length_b   1.000
_cell.length_c   1.000
_cell.angle_alpha   90.00
_cell.angle_beta   90.00
_cell.angle_gamma   90.00
#
_symmetry.space_group_name_H-M   'P 1'
#
loop_
_entity.id
_entity.type
_entity.pdbx_description
1 polymer ?
#
loop_
_entity_poly.entity_id
_entity_poly.type
_entity_poly.pdbx_seq_one_letter_code
_entity_poly.pdbx_strand_id
1 'polypeptide(L)'
;KKDTELRNTIEWIIPNAQKNMMEPILLTLEAGGSTYLDVPHEGEEFGYVLHGSIQIHVGRKVHTAKKGESFYFIPHSEHYITANKTNGAKIIWVTTPPSF
;
A
#
# COMPACT_ATOMS: atom_id res chain seq x y z
N LYS A 1 10.93 -2.95 7.66
CA LYS A 1 10.07 -2.64 8.80
C LYS A 1 8.88 -3.60 8.83
N LYS A 2 8.71 -4.26 9.94
CA LYS A 2 7.67 -5.28 10.10
C LYS A 2 6.71 -4.86 11.22
N ASP A 3 5.41 -4.92 10.93
CA ASP A 3 4.35 -4.70 11.91
C ASP A 3 3.64 -6.02 12.13
N THR A 4 3.85 -6.62 13.31
CA THR A 4 3.31 -7.95 13.61
C THR A 4 1.83 -7.93 13.93
N GLU A 5 1.31 -6.82 14.43
CA GLU A 5 -0.13 -6.69 14.70
C GLU A 5 -0.93 -6.55 13.42
N LEU A 6 -0.47 -5.68 12.52
CA LEU A 6 -1.12 -5.49 11.22
C LEU A 6 -0.71 -6.56 10.21
N ARG A 7 0.33 -7.32 10.51
CA ARG A 7 0.84 -8.40 9.65
C ARG A 7 1.27 -7.88 8.28
N ASN A 8 2.09 -6.83 8.31
CA ASN A 8 2.70 -6.29 7.11
C ASN A 8 4.21 -6.15 7.26
N THR A 9 4.88 -6.09 6.12
CA THR A 9 6.31 -5.80 6.06
C THR A 9 6.53 -4.77 4.96
N ILE A 10 7.24 -3.71 5.28
CA ILE A 10 7.61 -2.65 4.34
C ILE A 10 9.10 -2.71 4.11
N GLU A 11 9.50 -2.78 2.85
CA GLU A 11 10.89 -2.73 2.43
C GLU A 11 11.08 -1.56 1.48
N TRP A 12 12.02 -0.67 1.81
CA TRP A 12 12.31 0.48 0.97
C TRP A 12 13.14 0.05 -0.23
N ILE A 13 12.60 0.25 -1.43
CA ILE A 13 13.28 -0.12 -2.67
C ILE A 13 14.41 0.86 -2.96
N ILE A 14 14.18 2.13 -2.66
CA ILE A 14 15.16 3.19 -2.86
C ILE A 14 15.58 3.73 -1.49
N PRO A 15 16.86 3.61 -1.12
CA PRO A 15 17.33 4.16 0.16
C PRO A 15 17.23 5.69 0.16
N ASN A 16 16.95 6.26 1.33
CA ASN A 16 16.89 7.71 1.54
C ASN A 16 15.86 8.42 0.67
N ALA A 17 14.77 7.73 0.35
CA ALA A 17 13.73 8.27 -0.52
C ALA A 17 13.01 9.50 0.07
N GLN A 18 13.20 9.78 1.37
CA GLN A 18 12.59 10.95 2.03
C GLN A 18 13.02 12.27 1.39
N LYS A 19 14.13 12.30 0.68
CA LYS A 19 14.62 13.48 -0.04
C LYS A 19 14.09 13.56 -1.47
N ASN A 20 13.40 12.53 -1.93
CA ASN A 20 12.87 12.45 -3.28
C ASN A 20 11.42 12.95 -3.30
N MET A 21 10.89 13.14 -4.49
CA MET A 21 9.48 13.50 -4.65
C MET A 21 8.57 12.28 -4.50
N MET A 22 9.10 11.08 -4.72
CA MET A 22 8.34 9.84 -4.56
C MET A 22 9.10 8.84 -3.69
N GLU A 23 8.34 7.98 -3.04
CA GLU A 23 8.91 6.93 -2.19
C GLU A 23 8.31 5.58 -2.61
N PRO A 24 9.06 4.75 -3.34
CA PRO A 24 8.59 3.40 -3.68
C PRO A 24 8.97 2.40 -2.59
N ILE A 25 8.03 1.55 -2.24
CA ILE A 25 8.26 0.45 -1.29
C ILE A 25 7.75 -0.87 -1.86
N LEU A 26 8.29 -1.94 -1.32
CA LEU A 26 7.72 -3.27 -1.48
C LEU A 26 6.94 -3.58 -0.21
N LEU A 27 5.62 -3.75 -0.36
CA LEU A 27 4.75 -4.09 0.74
C LEU A 27 4.40 -5.57 0.65
N THR A 28 4.62 -6.29 1.73
CA THR A 28 4.18 -7.68 1.86
C THR A 28 3.11 -7.73 2.95
N LEU A 29 1.96 -8.28 2.59
CA LEU A 29 0.86 -8.49 3.53
C LEU A 29 0.67 -10.00 3.71
N GLU A 30 0.63 -10.44 4.97
CA GLU A 30 0.21 -11.80 5.28
C GLU A 30 -1.29 -11.93 5.04
N ALA A 31 -1.80 -13.14 4.99
CA ALA A 31 -3.24 -13.37 4.84
C ALA A 31 -4.01 -12.58 5.89
N GLY A 32 -4.95 -11.76 5.45
CA GLY A 32 -5.72 -10.88 6.32
C GLY A 32 -4.95 -9.69 6.88
N GLY A 33 -3.73 -9.50 6.44
CA GLY A 33 -2.91 -8.37 6.88
C GLY A 33 -3.39 -7.04 6.32
N SER A 34 -2.90 -5.96 6.91
CA SER A 34 -3.35 -4.61 6.58
C SER A 34 -2.21 -3.60 6.73
N THR A 35 -2.34 -2.48 6.03
CA THR A 35 -1.56 -1.29 6.36
C THR A 35 -2.30 -0.53 7.46
N TYR A 36 -1.61 0.41 8.12
CA TYR A 36 -2.29 1.27 9.07
C TYR A 36 -3.26 2.21 8.33
N LEU A 37 -4.25 2.72 9.07
CA LEU A 37 -5.18 3.70 8.54
C LEU A 37 -4.46 5.02 8.41
N ASP A 38 -4.30 5.49 7.17
CA ASP A 38 -3.61 6.74 6.89
C ASP A 38 -4.61 7.88 6.73
N VAL A 39 -4.19 9.06 7.14
CA VAL A 39 -5.02 10.26 7.05
C VAL A 39 -4.93 10.88 5.65
N PRO A 40 -5.91 11.74 5.26
CA PRO A 40 -5.81 12.45 4.00
C PRO A 40 -4.54 13.29 3.91
N HIS A 41 -3.93 13.32 2.74
CA HIS A 41 -2.75 14.15 2.50
C HIS A 41 -2.69 14.55 1.03
N GLU A 42 -1.86 15.53 0.72
CA GLU A 42 -1.62 15.94 -0.65
C GLU A 42 -0.74 14.89 -1.34
N GLY A 43 -0.77 14.89 -2.67
CA GLY A 43 0.05 14.02 -3.47
C GLY A 43 -0.75 12.94 -4.17
N GLU A 44 -0.04 11.88 -4.50
CA GLU A 44 -0.59 10.79 -5.30
C GLU A 44 -0.08 9.45 -4.78
N GLU A 45 -0.84 8.39 -5.02
CA GLU A 45 -0.42 7.04 -4.71
C GLU A 45 -0.69 6.11 -5.88
N PHE A 46 0.28 5.26 -6.15
CA PHE A 46 0.22 4.26 -7.22
C PHE A 46 0.70 2.93 -6.66
N GLY A 47 0.09 1.85 -7.11
CA GLY A 47 0.57 0.51 -6.77
C GLY A 47 0.39 -0.48 -7.90
N TYR A 48 1.20 -1.53 -7.84
CA TYR A 48 1.15 -2.64 -8.79
C TYR A 48 1.23 -3.95 -8.01
N VAL A 49 0.27 -4.85 -8.24
CA VAL A 49 0.18 -6.11 -7.49
C VAL A 49 1.07 -7.16 -8.15
N LEU A 50 2.09 -7.59 -7.40
CA LEU A 50 3.02 -8.63 -7.84
C LEU A 50 2.48 -10.02 -7.53
N HIS A 51 1.70 -10.14 -6.46
CA HIS A 51 1.26 -11.44 -5.93
C HIS A 51 -0.02 -11.26 -5.13
N GLY A 52 -0.92 -12.25 -5.25
CA GLY A 52 -2.15 -12.26 -4.48
C GLY A 52 -3.17 -11.22 -4.92
N SER A 53 -4.02 -10.81 -4.01
CA SER A 53 -5.03 -9.78 -4.26
C SER A 53 -5.21 -8.91 -3.03
N ILE A 54 -5.59 -7.66 -3.27
CA ILE A 54 -5.76 -6.66 -2.22
C ILE A 54 -7.07 -5.93 -2.39
N GLN A 55 -7.53 -5.35 -1.28
CA GLN A 55 -8.60 -4.35 -1.28
C GLN A 55 -7.98 -3.02 -0.91
N ILE A 56 -8.22 -2.01 -1.74
CA ILE A 56 -7.76 -0.65 -1.50
C ILE A 56 -8.98 0.12 -0.97
N HIS A 57 -8.89 0.57 0.27
CA HIS A 57 -9.95 1.31 0.94
C HIS A 57 -9.61 2.79 0.89
N VAL A 58 -10.45 3.59 0.22
CA VAL A 58 -10.29 5.03 0.11
C VAL A 58 -11.62 5.67 0.50
N GLY A 59 -11.69 6.23 1.71
CA GLY A 59 -12.93 6.70 2.27
C GLY A 59 -13.91 5.53 2.40
N ARG A 60 -15.06 5.66 1.75
CA ARG A 60 -16.09 4.60 1.74
C ARG A 60 -15.98 3.66 0.55
N LYS A 61 -15.08 3.95 -0.37
CA LYS A 61 -14.91 3.15 -1.58
C LYS A 61 -13.91 2.04 -1.34
N VAL A 62 -14.18 0.88 -1.90
CA VAL A 62 -13.28 -0.27 -1.85
C VAL A 62 -13.07 -0.78 -3.26
N HIS A 63 -11.82 -0.87 -3.65
CA HIS A 63 -11.43 -1.41 -4.96
C HIS A 63 -10.61 -2.67 -4.73
N THR A 64 -10.80 -3.65 -5.59
CA THR A 64 -10.00 -4.88 -5.56
C THR A 64 -8.99 -4.84 -6.69
N ALA A 65 -7.75 -5.22 -6.40
CA ALA A 65 -6.71 -5.39 -7.41
C ALA A 65 -6.04 -6.74 -7.21
N LYS A 66 -5.79 -7.45 -8.30
CA LYS A 66 -5.18 -8.77 -8.32
C LYS A 66 -3.83 -8.71 -8.99
N LYS A 67 -3.09 -9.82 -8.90
CA LYS A 67 -1.78 -9.96 -9.54
C LYS A 67 -1.83 -9.43 -10.98
N GLY A 68 -0.88 -8.55 -11.31
CA GLY A 68 -0.77 -7.93 -12.63
C GLY A 68 -1.62 -6.68 -12.82
N GLU A 69 -2.43 -6.32 -11.84
CA GLU A 69 -3.25 -5.12 -11.89
C GLU A 69 -2.62 -4.00 -11.06
N SER A 70 -2.95 -2.78 -11.42
CA SER A 70 -2.45 -1.60 -10.72
C SER A 70 -3.61 -0.79 -10.16
N PHE A 71 -3.26 0.13 -9.25
CA PHE A 71 -4.21 1.10 -8.73
C PHE A 71 -3.56 2.48 -8.65
N TYR A 72 -4.39 3.49 -8.64
CA TYR A 72 -3.97 4.87 -8.51
C TYR A 72 -5.08 5.64 -7.80
N PHE A 73 -4.70 6.50 -6.86
CA PHE A 73 -5.69 7.42 -6.27
C PHE A 73 -4.99 8.66 -5.73
N ILE A 74 -5.79 9.71 -5.57
CA ILE A 74 -5.37 10.92 -4.87
C ILE A 74 -5.91 10.77 -3.44
N PRO A 75 -5.04 10.81 -2.42
CA PRO A 75 -5.45 10.47 -1.05
C PRO A 75 -6.21 11.60 -0.34
N HIS A 76 -7.40 11.94 -0.87
CA HIS A 76 -8.27 12.97 -0.29
C HIS A 76 -9.06 12.46 0.92
N SER A 77 -9.06 11.15 1.16
CA SER A 77 -9.79 10.52 2.25
C SER A 77 -8.85 9.62 3.04
N GLU A 78 -9.29 9.16 4.20
CA GLU A 78 -8.59 8.12 4.93
C GLU A 78 -8.46 6.89 4.04
N HIS A 79 -7.35 6.20 4.12
CA HIS A 79 -7.09 5.08 3.24
C HIS A 79 -6.19 4.03 3.88
N TYR A 80 -6.36 2.79 3.43
CA TYR A 80 -5.54 1.67 3.84
C TYR A 80 -5.73 0.52 2.86
N ILE A 81 -4.83 -0.45 2.91
CA ILE A 81 -4.84 -1.62 2.02
C ILE A 81 -4.91 -2.87 2.88
N THR A 82 -5.76 -3.82 2.48
CA THR A 82 -5.89 -5.11 3.15
C THR A 82 -5.63 -6.24 2.15
N ALA A 83 -5.15 -7.37 2.66
CA ALA A 83 -5.01 -8.58 1.88
C ALA A 83 -6.18 -9.54 2.14
N ASN A 84 -6.40 -10.43 1.21
CA ASN A 84 -7.37 -11.51 1.33
C ASN A 84 -7.08 -12.35 2.58
N LYS A 85 -8.13 -12.85 3.24
CA LYS A 85 -8.00 -13.63 4.48
C LYS A 85 -7.38 -15.00 4.27
N THR A 86 -7.39 -15.52 3.05
CA THR A 86 -6.83 -16.85 2.76
C THR A 86 -5.44 -16.78 2.17
N ASN A 87 -5.11 -15.68 1.49
CA ASN A 87 -3.81 -15.49 0.84
C ASN A 87 -3.28 -14.11 1.20
N GLY A 88 -1.98 -14.00 1.28
CA GLY A 88 -1.33 -12.71 1.42
C GLY A 88 -1.19 -12.02 0.07
N ALA A 89 -0.47 -10.92 0.07
CA ALA A 89 -0.21 -10.16 -1.15
C ALA A 89 1.15 -9.50 -1.10
N LYS A 90 1.65 -9.17 -2.27
CA LYS A 90 2.90 -8.44 -2.42
C LYS A 90 2.70 -7.38 -3.50
N ILE A 91 3.00 -6.13 -3.16
CA ILE A 91 2.79 -5.02 -4.09
C ILE A 91 3.98 -4.08 -4.08
N ILE A 92 4.20 -3.43 -5.22
CA ILE A 92 5.03 -2.23 -5.28
C ILE A 92 4.08 -1.06 -5.08
N TRP A 93 4.38 -0.20 -4.11
CA TRP A 93 3.54 0.93 -3.76
C TRP A 93 4.38 2.20 -3.75
N VAL A 94 3.93 3.21 -4.45
CA VAL A 94 4.63 4.49 -4.57
C VAL A 94 3.72 5.58 -4.04
N THR A 95 4.26 6.40 -3.15
CA THR A 95 3.54 7.57 -2.65
C THR A 95 4.34 8.83 -2.94
N THR A 96 3.65 9.92 -3.22
CA THR A 96 4.21 11.25 -3.31
C THR A 96 3.37 12.18 -2.43
N PRO A 97 3.98 12.99 -1.56
CA PRO A 97 5.39 12.92 -1.14
C PRO A 97 5.68 11.68 -0.29
N PRO A 98 6.94 11.43 0.05
CA PRO A 98 7.27 10.28 0.92
C PRO A 98 6.48 10.29 2.23
N SER A 99 5.93 9.13 2.60
CA SER A 99 5.11 9.01 3.80
C SER A 99 5.22 7.67 4.52
N PHE A 100 6.06 6.78 4.04
CA PHE A 100 6.21 5.46 4.67
C PHE A 100 7.24 5.43 5.80
#